data_51f1c7487e61159bee6a7d23df214027
#
_entry.id   51f1c7487e61159bee6a7d23df214027
#
_cell.length_a   1.000
_cell.length_b   1.000
_cell.length_c   1.000
_cell.angle_alpha   90.00
_cell.angle_beta   90.00
_cell.angle_gamma   90.00
#
_symmetry.space_group_name_H-M   'P 1'
#
loop_
_entity.id
_entity.type
_entity.pdbx_description
1 polymer ?
#
loop_
_entity_poly.entity_id
_entity_poly.type
_entity_poly.pdbx_seq_one_letter_code
_entity_poly.pdbx_strand_id
1 'polypeptide(L)'
;MTEYTVKIAFWLRAFEGFTVEAASDQEAIEQAKAAALTQMEAVTPPEHIDLDERREGIIAFIDQITPEEHRIVAEDVEFDTDRIH
;
A
#
# COMPACT_ATOMS: atom_id res chain seq x y z
N MET A 1 3.97 25.90 -22.21
CA MET A 1 3.87 24.46 -21.99
C MET A 1 2.63 24.14 -21.16
N THR A 2 2.08 22.98 -21.40
CA THR A 2 0.88 22.53 -20.70
C THR A 2 1.27 21.65 -19.51
N GLU A 3 0.65 21.88 -18.37
CA GLU A 3 0.91 21.06 -17.18
C GLU A 3 -0.05 19.88 -17.08
N TYR A 4 0.48 18.76 -16.67
CA TYR A 4 -0.29 17.56 -16.38
C TYR A 4 -0.02 17.17 -14.94
N THR A 5 -1.06 16.72 -14.24
CA THR A 5 -0.92 16.19 -12.88
C THR A 5 -0.91 14.68 -12.96
N VAL A 6 0.08 14.07 -12.33
CA VAL A 6 0.25 12.61 -12.33
C VAL A 6 0.16 12.12 -10.91
N LYS A 7 -0.68 11.12 -10.68
CA LYS A 7 -0.78 10.47 -9.38
C LYS A 7 -0.36 9.01 -9.52
N ILE A 8 0.63 8.62 -8.75
CA ILE A 8 1.09 7.23 -8.72
C ILE A 8 0.56 6.53 -7.47
N ALA A 9 0.39 5.24 -7.57
CA ALA A 9 0.02 4.39 -6.44
C ALA A 9 1.01 3.23 -6.37
N PHE A 10 1.32 2.78 -5.17
CA PHE A 10 2.25 1.68 -4.97
C PHE A 10 1.99 1.04 -3.61
N TRP A 11 2.55 -0.16 -3.43
CA TRP A 11 2.44 -0.87 -2.17
C TRP A 11 3.68 -0.63 -1.33
N LEU A 12 3.47 -0.48 -0.02
CA LEU A 12 4.53 -0.42 0.97
C LEU A 12 4.32 -1.55 1.96
N ARG A 13 5.43 -2.10 2.44
CA ARG A 13 5.36 -3.09 3.50
C ARG A 13 5.09 -2.39 4.82
N ALA A 14 4.03 -2.79 5.49
CA ALA A 14 3.63 -2.23 6.78
C ALA A 14 3.71 -3.30 7.85
N PHE A 15 3.95 -2.88 9.07
CA PHE A 15 4.12 -3.79 10.21
C PHE A 15 3.23 -3.38 11.36
N GLU A 16 2.67 -4.36 12.02
CA GLU A 16 1.98 -4.18 13.29
C GLU A 16 2.41 -5.28 14.23
N GLY A 17 2.59 -4.92 15.49
CA GLY A 17 2.98 -5.89 16.51
C GLY A 17 1.88 -6.13 17.53
N PHE A 18 1.82 -7.35 18.03
CA PHE A 18 0.90 -7.69 19.11
C PHE A 18 1.49 -8.83 19.94
N THR A 19 0.91 -9.05 21.12
CA THR A 19 1.39 -10.07 22.04
C THR A 19 0.31 -11.13 22.23
N VAL A 20 0.74 -12.40 22.26
CA VAL A 20 -0.15 -13.50 22.61
C VAL A 20 0.43 -14.22 23.81
N GLU A 21 -0.43 -14.85 24.63
CA GLU A 21 -0.02 -15.69 25.74
C GLU A 21 -0.38 -17.13 25.43
N ALA A 22 0.55 -18.05 25.65
CA ALA A 22 0.37 -19.45 25.31
C ALA A 22 1.19 -20.35 26.22
N ALA A 23 0.76 -21.61 26.34
CA ALA A 23 1.43 -22.61 27.16
C ALA A 23 2.51 -23.38 26.39
N SER A 24 2.53 -23.27 25.06
CA SER A 24 3.49 -23.96 24.21
C SER A 24 3.73 -23.17 22.94
N ASP A 25 4.81 -23.51 22.21
CA ASP A 25 5.14 -22.88 20.93
C ASP A 25 4.04 -23.10 19.91
N GLN A 26 3.50 -24.30 19.84
CA GLN A 26 2.45 -24.62 18.88
C GLN A 26 1.18 -23.79 19.15
N GLU A 27 0.81 -23.68 20.42
CA GLU A 27 -0.33 -22.86 20.81
C GLU A 27 -0.09 -21.40 20.48
N ALA A 28 1.14 -20.89 20.70
CA ALA A 28 1.50 -19.52 20.36
C ALA A 28 1.33 -19.24 18.87
N ILE A 29 1.76 -20.19 18.03
CA ILE A 29 1.62 -20.06 16.56
C ILE A 29 0.15 -20.00 16.17
N GLU A 30 -0.68 -20.89 16.72
CA GLU A 30 -2.11 -20.92 16.39
C GLU A 30 -2.83 -19.64 16.84
N GLN A 31 -2.52 -19.16 18.04
CA GLN A 31 -3.09 -17.91 18.54
C GLN A 31 -2.62 -16.71 17.71
N ALA A 32 -1.35 -16.71 17.29
CA ALA A 32 -0.81 -15.65 16.46
C ALA A 32 -1.53 -15.56 15.11
N LYS A 33 -1.83 -16.72 14.50
CA LYS A 33 -2.57 -16.73 13.23
C LYS A 33 -3.95 -16.13 13.37
N ALA A 34 -4.67 -16.50 14.42
CA ALA A 34 -6.02 -15.97 14.66
C ALA A 34 -5.99 -14.46 14.93
N ALA A 35 -5.04 -14.02 15.77
CA ALA A 35 -4.90 -12.60 16.09
C ALA A 35 -4.47 -11.77 14.88
N ALA A 36 -3.61 -12.34 14.05
CA ALA A 36 -3.17 -11.65 12.81
C ALA A 36 -4.34 -11.37 11.87
N LEU A 37 -5.23 -12.35 11.71
CA LEU A 37 -6.41 -12.15 10.87
C LEU A 37 -7.29 -11.02 11.42
N THR A 38 -7.51 -10.99 12.72
CA THR A 38 -8.28 -9.93 13.37
C THR A 38 -7.64 -8.56 13.14
N GLN A 39 -6.31 -8.47 13.26
CA GLN A 39 -5.60 -7.22 13.01
C GLN A 39 -5.74 -6.75 11.57
N MET A 40 -5.67 -7.66 10.62
CA MET A 40 -5.84 -7.32 9.21
C MET A 40 -7.23 -6.80 8.91
N GLU A 41 -8.25 -7.37 9.57
CA GLU A 41 -9.64 -6.95 9.38
C GLU A 41 -9.96 -5.61 10.04
N ALA A 42 -9.18 -5.20 11.04
CA ALA A 42 -9.46 -3.99 11.81
C ALA A 42 -9.24 -2.68 11.04
N VAL A 43 -8.47 -2.71 9.97
CA VAL A 43 -8.20 -1.53 9.13
C VAL A 43 -7.75 -0.32 9.96
N THR A 44 -6.70 -0.51 10.73
CA THR A 44 -6.09 0.56 11.53
C THR A 44 -4.76 0.99 10.92
N PRO A 45 -4.29 2.22 11.21
CA PRO A 45 -2.97 2.64 10.74
C PRO A 45 -1.88 1.72 11.28
N PRO A 46 -0.91 1.32 10.45
CA PRO A 46 0.18 0.46 10.91
C PRO A 46 1.13 1.19 11.84
N GLU A 47 1.84 0.44 12.69
CA GLU A 47 2.83 1.01 13.58
C GLU A 47 4.09 1.47 12.86
N HIS A 48 4.44 0.76 11.80
CA HIS A 48 5.66 1.05 11.03
C HIS A 48 5.43 0.76 9.55
N ILE A 49 5.97 1.61 8.70
CA ILE A 49 5.95 1.41 7.25
C ILE A 49 7.40 1.43 6.76
N ASP A 50 7.77 0.40 6.01
CA ASP A 50 9.08 0.33 5.40
C ASP A 50 9.05 1.12 4.08
N LEU A 51 9.61 2.32 4.11
CA LEU A 51 9.58 3.21 2.96
C LEU A 51 10.50 2.76 1.83
N ASP A 52 11.43 1.86 2.12
CA ASP A 52 12.37 1.36 1.11
C ASP A 52 11.80 0.21 0.30
N GLU A 53 10.72 -0.42 0.76
CA GLU A 53 10.12 -1.55 0.07
C GLU A 53 8.86 -1.14 -0.70
N ARG A 54 9.06 -0.41 -1.78
CA ARG A 54 7.98 0.00 -2.68
C ARG A 54 7.81 -1.04 -3.77
N ARG A 55 6.56 -1.45 -4.01
CA ARG A 55 6.27 -2.51 -4.99
C ARG A 55 5.02 -2.17 -5.78
N GLU A 56 4.91 -2.79 -6.95
CA GLU A 56 3.70 -2.76 -7.76
C GLU A 56 3.20 -1.35 -8.05
N GLY A 57 4.12 -0.47 -8.46
CA GLY A 57 3.73 0.89 -8.81
C GLY A 57 2.88 0.94 -10.05
N ILE A 58 1.94 1.87 -10.06
CA ILE A 58 1.10 2.13 -11.21
C ILE A 58 0.82 3.63 -11.28
N ILE A 59 0.64 4.15 -12.48
CA ILE A 59 0.14 5.51 -12.63
C ILE A 59 -1.37 5.43 -12.50
N ALA A 60 -1.89 5.90 -11.38
CA ALA A 60 -3.32 5.82 -11.11
C ALA A 60 -4.10 6.68 -12.11
N PHE A 61 -3.63 7.90 -12.35
CA PHE A 61 -4.22 8.73 -13.39
C PHE A 61 -3.28 9.87 -13.79
N ILE A 62 -3.54 10.39 -14.97
CA ILE A 62 -2.90 11.59 -15.50
C ILE A 62 -4.01 12.56 -15.87
N ASP A 63 -3.98 13.76 -15.29
CA ASP A 63 -4.98 14.79 -15.50
C ASP A 63 -4.40 16.03 -16.15
N GLN A 64 -5.23 16.70 -16.91
CA GLN A 64 -4.94 18.04 -17.40
C GLN A 64 -6.04 18.96 -16.90
N ILE A 65 -5.67 20.00 -16.16
CA ILE A 65 -6.63 20.97 -15.64
C ILE A 65 -6.32 22.32 -16.30
N THR A 66 -7.31 22.84 -16.99
CA THR A 66 -7.23 24.18 -17.60
C THR A 66 -8.34 25.04 -17.02
N PRO A 67 -8.30 26.38 -17.24
CA PRO A 67 -9.41 27.24 -16.80
C PRO A 67 -10.77 26.85 -17.36
N GLU A 68 -10.78 26.19 -18.52
CA GLU A 68 -12.02 25.81 -19.20
C GLU A 68 -12.51 24.43 -18.82
N GLU A 69 -11.61 23.50 -18.48
CA GLU A 69 -12.02 22.12 -18.20
C GLU A 69 -11.01 21.34 -17.38
N HIS A 70 -11.50 20.28 -16.76
CA HIS A 70 -10.70 19.24 -16.14
C HIS A 70 -10.87 17.97 -16.99
N ARG A 71 -9.78 17.46 -17.51
CA ARG A 71 -9.80 16.31 -18.41
C ARG A 71 -8.88 15.20 -17.89
N ILE A 72 -9.42 13.99 -17.83
CA ILE A 72 -8.62 12.81 -17.48
C ILE A 72 -7.99 12.29 -18.77
N VAL A 73 -6.66 12.26 -18.80
CA VAL A 73 -5.91 11.83 -19.97
C VAL A 73 -5.80 10.33 -20.04
N ALA A 74 -5.49 9.72 -18.91
CA ALA A 74 -5.32 8.27 -18.81
C ALA A 74 -5.48 7.80 -17.37
N GLU A 75 -5.86 6.53 -17.20
CA GLU A 75 -5.99 5.90 -15.89
C GLU A 75 -5.32 4.53 -15.92
N ASP A 76 -4.84 4.09 -14.76
CA ASP A 76 -4.27 2.75 -14.56
C ASP A 76 -3.19 2.40 -15.58
N VAL A 77 -2.23 3.33 -15.75
CA VAL A 77 -1.15 3.17 -16.71
C VAL A 77 0.00 2.41 -16.07
N GLU A 78 0.34 1.27 -16.64
CA GLU A 78 1.45 0.46 -16.17
C GLU A 78 2.79 1.06 -16.64
N PHE A 79 3.81 0.91 -15.80
CA PHE A 79 5.16 1.28 -16.15
C PHE A 79 6.13 0.30 -15.50
N ASP A 80 7.39 0.33 -15.93
CA ASP A 80 8.39 -0.62 -15.44
C ASP A 80 8.79 -0.29 -14.01
N THR A 81 8.29 -1.07 -13.06
CA THR A 81 8.62 -0.94 -11.64
C THR A 81 9.67 -1.94 -11.17
N ASP A 82 10.16 -2.79 -12.06
CA ASP A 82 11.14 -3.84 -11.70
C ASP A 82 12.48 -3.26 -11.27
N ARG A 83 12.74 -2.02 -11.59
CA ARG A 83 13.98 -1.32 -11.24
C ARG A 83 14.00 -0.81 -9.80
N ILE A 84 12.87 -0.85 -9.12
CA ILE A 84 12.73 -0.33 -7.76
C ILE A 84 12.97 -1.45 -6.77
N HIS A 85 13.93 -1.28 -5.90
CA HIS A 85 14.31 -2.28 -4.90
C HIS A 85 14.24 -1.71 -3.50
#